data_0b6d251cd1a4bd4a24b4a9525107dfb2
#
_entry.id   0b6d251cd1a4bd4a24b4a9525107dfb2
#
_cell.length_a   1.000
_cell.length_b   1.000
_cell.length_c   1.000
_cell.angle_alpha   90.00
_cell.angle_beta   90.00
_cell.angle_gamma   90.00
#
_symmetry.space_group_name_H-M   'P 1'
#
loop_
_entity.id
_entity.type
_entity.pdbx_description
1 polymer ?
#
loop_
_entity_poly.entity_id
_entity_poly.type
_entity_poly.pdbx_seq_one_letter_code
_entity_poly.pdbx_strand_id
1 'polypeptide(L)'
;MPELPEVQTVVNSIRDDLIGEEIIDIDPIWENVLFNFNRSVFNKSGTDFKVIDVRRRAKLIIIQTRKYILAVHLRMTGKLYFLQKKNYPKHTRAIIYLKNNKKLVFEDTRKFGRIYLYDDMNFINSRHGVEPLGKKFSKKFLSDLLISKRRNIKYLLLDQKFIAGLGNIYVDESLW
;
A
#
# COMPACT_ATOMS: atom_id res chain seq x y z
N MET A 1 10.20 -7.91 5.39
CA MET A 1 9.00 -7.44 4.63
C MET A 1 8.64 -6.08 5.17
N PRO A 2 8.44 -5.04 4.36
CA PRO A 2 7.96 -3.76 4.86
C PRO A 2 6.69 -3.92 5.71
N GLU A 3 6.74 -3.42 6.93
CA GLU A 3 5.63 -3.38 7.88
C GLU A 3 5.09 -1.95 7.97
N LEU A 4 4.28 -1.63 8.95
CA LEU A 4 3.65 -0.31 9.10
C LEU A 4 4.62 0.87 9.00
N PRO A 5 5.77 0.92 9.73
CA PRO A 5 6.65 2.08 9.70
C PRO A 5 7.34 2.27 8.34
N GLU A 6 7.82 1.19 7.73
CA GLU A 6 8.49 1.27 6.42
C GLU A 6 7.51 1.70 5.32
N VAL A 7 6.27 1.19 5.35
CA VAL A 7 5.23 1.62 4.41
C VAL A 7 4.86 3.08 4.64
N GLN A 8 4.79 3.53 5.90
CA GLN A 8 4.51 4.93 6.23
C GLN A 8 5.64 5.86 5.74
N THR A 9 6.89 5.43 5.85
CA THR A 9 8.04 6.17 5.32
C THR A 9 7.93 6.37 3.81
N VAL A 10 7.54 5.34 3.07
CA VAL A 10 7.31 5.47 1.62
C VAL A 10 6.16 6.44 1.33
N VAL A 11 5.04 6.33 2.06
CA VAL A 11 3.92 7.29 1.92
C VAL A 11 4.41 8.72 2.12
N ASN A 12 5.15 8.98 3.20
CA ASN A 12 5.65 10.32 3.50
C ASN A 12 6.59 10.86 2.40
N SER A 13 7.39 9.99 1.78
CA SER A 13 8.34 10.39 0.74
C SER A 13 7.71 10.74 -0.62
N ILE A 14 6.48 10.26 -0.87
CA ILE A 14 5.82 10.51 -2.16
C ILE A 14 4.58 11.40 -2.06
N ARG A 15 4.05 11.61 -0.87
CA ARG A 15 2.75 12.24 -0.63
C ARG A 15 2.66 13.64 -1.22
N ASP A 16 3.58 14.52 -0.82
CA ASP A 16 3.50 15.96 -1.14
C ASP A 16 3.71 16.21 -2.63
N ASP A 17 4.56 15.42 -3.27
CA ASP A 17 4.80 15.49 -4.72
C ASP A 17 3.70 14.83 -5.57
N LEU A 18 2.86 13.98 -4.97
CA LEU A 18 1.84 13.21 -5.70
C LEU A 18 0.45 13.81 -5.56
N ILE A 19 0.12 14.45 -4.43
CA ILE A 19 -1.20 15.08 -4.24
C ILE A 19 -1.38 16.22 -5.24
N GLY A 20 -2.55 16.21 -5.91
CA GLY A 20 -2.90 17.19 -6.94
C GLY A 20 -2.48 16.79 -8.35
N GLU A 21 -1.58 15.83 -8.49
CA GLU A 21 -1.13 15.31 -9.78
C GLU A 21 -2.16 14.35 -10.40
N GLU A 22 -2.07 14.18 -11.71
CA GLU A 22 -2.94 13.26 -12.47
C GLU A 22 -2.12 12.07 -12.97
N ILE A 23 -2.53 10.85 -12.61
CA ILE A 23 -1.96 9.62 -13.15
C ILE A 23 -2.56 9.42 -14.54
N ILE A 24 -1.73 9.45 -15.56
CA ILE A 24 -2.17 9.31 -16.95
C ILE A 24 -2.03 7.89 -17.48
N ASP A 25 -1.15 7.08 -16.88
CA ASP A 25 -0.92 5.70 -17.29
C ASP A 25 -0.13 4.93 -16.22
N ILE A 26 -0.26 3.59 -16.25
CA ILE A 26 0.62 2.66 -15.52
C ILE A 26 1.11 1.61 -16.52
N ASP A 27 2.41 1.62 -16.81
CA ASP A 27 3.07 0.67 -17.69
C ASP A 27 3.59 -0.53 -16.88
N PRO A 28 2.97 -1.70 -16.98
CA PRO A 28 3.44 -2.90 -16.29
C PRO A 28 4.58 -3.54 -17.07
N ILE A 29 5.82 -3.33 -16.65
CA ILE A 29 6.98 -4.07 -17.18
C ILE A 29 6.87 -5.57 -16.87
N TRP A 30 6.13 -5.90 -15.84
CA TRP A 30 5.73 -7.25 -15.50
C TRP A 30 4.21 -7.29 -15.27
N GLU A 31 3.47 -7.91 -16.20
CA GLU A 31 2.00 -7.87 -16.28
C GLU A 31 1.31 -8.22 -14.95
N ASN A 32 1.80 -9.23 -14.24
CA ASN A 32 1.18 -9.66 -12.98
C ASN A 32 1.32 -8.65 -11.82
N VAL A 33 2.01 -7.51 -12.02
CA VAL A 33 2.04 -6.44 -11.00
C VAL A 33 0.69 -5.76 -10.84
N LEU A 34 -0.09 -5.66 -11.91
CA LEU A 34 -1.49 -5.20 -11.90
C LEU A 34 -2.38 -6.41 -11.58
N PHE A 35 -3.01 -6.43 -10.40
CA PHE A 35 -3.64 -7.66 -9.93
C PHE A 35 -5.10 -7.83 -10.39
N ASN A 36 -5.94 -6.81 -10.24
CA ASN A 36 -7.38 -6.88 -10.50
C ASN A 36 -7.86 -5.89 -11.58
N PHE A 37 -6.93 -5.33 -12.35
CA PHE A 37 -7.21 -4.43 -13.46
C PHE A 37 -6.10 -4.53 -14.49
N ASN A 38 -6.30 -3.92 -15.64
CA ASN A 38 -5.30 -3.80 -16.70
C ASN A 38 -5.10 -2.33 -17.10
N ARG A 39 -4.08 -2.06 -17.88
CA ARG A 39 -3.68 -0.72 -18.32
C ARG A 39 -4.80 0.04 -19.05
N SER A 40 -5.72 -0.65 -19.73
CA SER A 40 -6.76 -0.02 -20.53
C SER A 40 -7.72 0.87 -19.73
N VAL A 41 -7.76 0.76 -18.41
CA VAL A 41 -8.58 1.61 -17.54
C VAL A 41 -8.21 3.10 -17.71
N PHE A 42 -6.95 3.40 -18.04
CA PHE A 42 -6.49 4.78 -18.22
C PHE A 42 -6.90 5.39 -19.56
N ASN A 43 -7.26 4.59 -20.57
CA ASN A 43 -7.65 5.07 -21.90
C ASN A 43 -8.97 5.87 -21.90
N LYS A 44 -9.80 5.74 -20.88
CA LYS A 44 -11.16 6.34 -20.80
C LYS A 44 -11.32 7.35 -19.66
N SER A 45 -10.28 7.69 -18.94
CA SER A 45 -10.45 8.18 -17.56
C SER A 45 -10.46 9.71 -17.38
N GLY A 46 -10.14 10.53 -18.37
CA GLY A 46 -10.12 11.98 -18.15
C GLY A 46 -9.42 12.33 -16.81
N THR A 47 -10.07 13.14 -15.95
CA THR A 47 -9.55 13.55 -14.65
C THR A 47 -9.84 12.56 -13.50
N ASP A 48 -10.37 11.37 -13.77
CA ASP A 48 -10.76 10.38 -12.78
C ASP A 48 -9.58 9.93 -11.89
N PHE A 49 -8.37 9.95 -12.44
CA PHE A 49 -7.13 9.58 -11.75
C PHE A 49 -6.35 10.78 -11.16
N LYS A 50 -7.00 11.93 -10.97
CA LYS A 50 -6.37 13.03 -10.22
C LYS A 50 -6.26 12.63 -8.76
N VAL A 51 -5.03 12.62 -8.21
CA VAL A 51 -4.72 12.23 -6.84
C VAL A 51 -5.23 13.28 -5.86
N ILE A 52 -6.03 12.86 -4.89
CA ILE A 52 -6.60 13.73 -3.85
C ILE A 52 -6.03 13.45 -2.46
N ASP A 53 -5.54 12.24 -2.22
CA ASP A 53 -4.86 11.89 -0.96
C ASP A 53 -3.90 10.71 -1.16
N VAL A 54 -2.85 10.67 -0.34
CA VAL A 54 -1.91 9.55 -0.25
C VAL A 54 -1.73 9.20 1.21
N ARG A 55 -2.09 7.98 1.61
CA ARG A 55 -2.01 7.53 3.00
C ARG A 55 -1.65 6.05 3.10
N ARG A 56 -1.40 5.60 4.29
CA ARG A 56 -1.23 4.17 4.58
C ARG A 56 -2.52 3.56 5.14
N ARG A 57 -2.78 2.30 4.78
CA ARG A 57 -3.73 1.44 5.48
C ARG A 57 -3.11 0.05 5.63
N ALA A 58 -2.95 -0.45 6.85
CA ALA A 58 -2.20 -1.69 7.10
C ALA A 58 -0.78 -1.62 6.50
N LYS A 59 -0.44 -2.55 5.62
CA LYS A 59 0.82 -2.58 4.85
C LYS A 59 0.63 -2.13 3.40
N LEU A 60 -0.42 -1.36 3.13
CA LEU A 60 -0.75 -0.84 1.82
C LEU A 60 -0.48 0.67 1.75
N ILE A 61 0.12 1.11 0.66
CA ILE A 61 0.12 2.50 0.22
C ILE A 61 -1.19 2.73 -0.50
N ILE A 62 -1.98 3.68 -0.06
CA ILE A 62 -3.28 4.05 -0.63
C ILE A 62 -3.11 5.38 -1.36
N ILE A 63 -3.22 5.35 -2.67
CA ILE A 63 -3.27 6.54 -3.53
C ILE A 63 -4.73 6.72 -3.91
N GLN A 64 -5.39 7.66 -3.25
CA GLN A 64 -6.79 7.97 -3.51
C GLN A 64 -6.87 9.00 -4.63
N THR A 65 -7.58 8.65 -5.69
CA THR A 65 -7.89 9.55 -6.79
C THR A 65 -9.34 10.04 -6.69
N ARG A 66 -9.78 10.89 -7.62
CA ARG A 66 -11.17 11.38 -7.63
C ARG A 66 -12.20 10.27 -7.68
N LYS A 67 -11.92 9.21 -8.42
CA LYS A 67 -12.89 8.11 -8.65
C LYS A 67 -12.40 6.78 -8.09
N TYR A 68 -11.11 6.52 -8.11
CA TYR A 68 -10.54 5.22 -7.81
C TYR A 68 -9.55 5.27 -6.64
N ILE A 69 -9.24 4.10 -6.12
CA ILE A 69 -8.20 3.89 -5.13
C ILE A 69 -7.18 2.92 -5.72
N LEU A 70 -5.94 3.39 -5.91
CA LEU A 70 -4.81 2.53 -6.17
C LEU A 70 -4.20 2.12 -4.84
N ALA A 71 -4.14 0.82 -4.58
CA ALA A 71 -3.52 0.26 -3.39
C ALA A 71 -2.26 -0.51 -3.77
N VAL A 72 -1.10 -0.07 -3.26
CA VAL A 72 0.18 -0.71 -3.56
C VAL A 72 0.65 -1.52 -2.36
N HIS A 73 0.87 -2.81 -2.56
CA HIS A 73 1.45 -3.70 -1.56
C HIS A 73 2.91 -4.01 -1.92
N LEU A 74 3.85 -3.53 -1.11
CA LEU A 74 5.28 -3.69 -1.35
C LEU A 74 5.76 -5.15 -1.16
N ARG A 75 5.04 -5.95 -0.40
CA ARG A 75 5.41 -7.33 -0.05
C ARG A 75 6.80 -7.39 0.60
N MET A 76 7.76 -8.12 0.02
CA MET A 76 9.05 -8.37 0.68
C MET A 76 10.17 -7.43 0.23
N THR A 77 10.21 -7.09 -1.05
CA THR A 77 11.31 -6.31 -1.66
C THR A 77 10.84 -5.15 -2.51
N GLY A 78 9.52 -4.87 -2.51
CA GLY A 78 8.95 -3.77 -3.25
C GLY A 78 9.39 -2.40 -2.72
N LYS A 79 9.61 -1.48 -3.65
CA LYS A 79 9.91 -0.07 -3.41
C LYS A 79 9.08 0.78 -4.35
N LEU A 80 8.58 1.91 -3.86
CA LEU A 80 7.85 2.89 -4.66
C LEU A 80 8.45 4.26 -4.42
N TYR A 81 8.90 4.93 -5.48
CA TYR A 81 9.59 6.22 -5.38
C TYR A 81 9.58 6.98 -6.71
N PHE A 82 9.79 8.30 -6.67
CA PHE A 82 9.96 9.10 -7.86
C PHE A 82 11.29 8.82 -8.55
N LEU A 83 11.26 8.59 -9.86
CA LEU A 83 12.46 8.36 -10.66
C LEU A 83 13.27 9.66 -10.76
N GLN A 84 14.50 9.61 -10.26
CA GLN A 84 15.45 10.75 -10.31
C GLN A 84 16.48 10.61 -11.44
N LYS A 85 16.65 9.40 -12.01
CA LYS A 85 17.65 9.06 -13.02
C LYS A 85 17.00 8.86 -14.39
N LYS A 86 17.78 9.05 -15.47
CA LYS A 86 17.28 8.79 -16.83
C LYS A 86 16.96 7.31 -17.10
N ASN A 87 17.71 6.39 -16.50
CA ASN A 87 17.55 4.95 -16.71
C ASN A 87 16.72 4.30 -15.62
N TYR A 88 15.85 3.39 -16.01
CA TYR A 88 15.06 2.60 -15.06
C TYR A 88 15.93 1.55 -14.37
N PRO A 89 15.72 1.30 -13.08
CA PRO A 89 16.37 0.21 -12.35
C PRO A 89 16.08 -1.16 -12.96
N LYS A 90 17.03 -2.08 -12.86
CA LYS A 90 16.95 -3.45 -13.40
C LYS A 90 15.69 -4.22 -12.96
N HIS A 91 15.21 -3.95 -11.75
CA HIS A 91 14.07 -4.66 -11.16
C HIS A 91 12.77 -3.85 -11.18
N THR A 92 12.66 -2.87 -12.08
CA THR A 92 11.42 -2.15 -12.33
C THR A 92 10.32 -3.13 -12.76
N ARG A 93 9.15 -3.04 -12.13
CA ARG A 93 7.98 -3.89 -12.43
C ARG A 93 6.80 -3.11 -12.96
N ALA A 94 6.70 -1.83 -12.58
CA ALA A 94 5.75 -0.90 -13.15
C ALA A 94 6.30 0.52 -13.15
N ILE A 95 5.81 1.34 -14.07
CA ILE A 95 6.07 2.78 -14.16
C ILE A 95 4.72 3.47 -14.15
N ILE A 96 4.51 4.36 -13.18
CA ILE A 96 3.32 5.20 -13.09
C ILE A 96 3.68 6.57 -13.68
N TYR A 97 3.03 6.94 -14.75
CA TYR A 97 3.25 8.20 -15.46
C TYR A 97 2.30 9.27 -14.94
N LEU A 98 2.83 10.43 -14.63
CA LEU A 98 2.07 11.61 -14.21
C LEU A 98 2.02 12.65 -15.32
N LYS A 99 0.98 13.46 -15.33
CA LYS A 99 0.75 14.50 -16.33
C LYS A 99 1.85 15.59 -16.35
N ASN A 100 2.49 15.82 -15.23
CA ASN A 100 3.62 16.74 -15.09
C ASN A 100 4.97 16.15 -15.57
N ASN A 101 4.97 15.02 -16.28
CA ASN A 101 6.11 14.26 -16.74
C ASN A 101 6.96 13.59 -15.64
N LYS A 102 6.61 13.72 -14.36
CA LYS A 102 7.22 12.91 -13.29
C LYS A 102 6.79 11.45 -13.43
N LYS A 103 7.59 10.55 -12.91
CA LYS A 103 7.35 9.12 -12.95
C LYS A 103 7.59 8.51 -11.58
N LEU A 104 6.63 7.70 -11.10
CA LEU A 104 6.84 6.80 -9.97
C LEU A 104 7.27 5.44 -10.50
N VAL A 105 8.30 4.88 -9.92
CA VAL A 105 8.79 3.53 -10.25
C VAL A 105 8.42 2.58 -9.12
N PHE A 106 7.79 1.48 -9.49
CA PHE A 106 7.64 0.33 -8.62
C PHE A 106 8.72 -0.70 -8.95
N GLU A 107 9.70 -0.81 -8.06
CA GLU A 107 10.80 -1.77 -8.16
C GLU A 107 10.55 -2.94 -7.22
N ASP A 108 10.72 -4.19 -7.69
CA ASP A 108 10.62 -5.38 -6.85
C ASP A 108 11.44 -6.53 -7.40
N THR A 109 12.50 -6.90 -6.71
CA THR A 109 13.40 -7.99 -7.08
C THR A 109 12.67 -9.33 -7.13
N ARG A 110 11.80 -9.61 -6.18
CA ARG A 110 11.14 -10.92 -5.99
C ARG A 110 9.82 -11.08 -6.75
N LYS A 111 9.29 -10.03 -7.37
CA LYS A 111 8.02 -10.04 -8.11
C LYS A 111 6.80 -10.45 -7.27
N PHE A 112 6.77 -10.14 -5.97
CA PHE A 112 5.64 -10.44 -5.09
C PHE A 112 4.72 -9.25 -4.88
N GLY A 113 5.23 -8.03 -5.07
CA GLY A 113 4.47 -6.82 -4.93
C GLY A 113 3.34 -6.71 -5.94
N ARG A 114 2.29 -5.96 -5.59
CA ARG A 114 1.07 -5.83 -6.40
C ARG A 114 0.52 -4.42 -6.32
N ILE A 115 -0.09 -4.01 -7.41
CA ILE A 115 -0.92 -2.81 -7.51
C ILE A 115 -2.35 -3.27 -7.75
N TYR A 116 -3.27 -2.74 -6.96
CA TYR A 116 -4.70 -3.03 -7.02
C TYR A 116 -5.45 -1.75 -7.37
N LEU A 117 -6.59 -1.91 -8.02
CA LEU A 117 -7.55 -0.82 -8.27
C LEU A 117 -8.88 -1.17 -7.62
N TYR A 118 -9.44 -0.23 -6.87
CA TYR A 118 -10.74 -0.35 -6.21
C TYR A 118 -11.56 0.93 -6.43
N ASP A 119 -12.89 0.79 -6.42
CA ASP A 119 -13.80 1.93 -6.47
C ASP A 119 -13.87 2.65 -5.11
N ASP A 120 -13.71 1.90 -4.00
CA ASP A 120 -13.78 2.42 -2.64
C ASP A 120 -12.87 1.66 -1.65
N MET A 121 -12.90 2.09 -0.38
CA MET A 121 -12.12 1.47 0.70
C MET A 121 -12.80 0.24 1.34
N ASN A 122 -14.02 -0.10 0.99
CA ASN A 122 -14.81 -1.13 1.69
C ASN A 122 -14.11 -2.49 1.67
N PHE A 123 -13.63 -2.91 0.49
CA PHE A 123 -12.90 -4.18 0.38
C PHE A 123 -11.62 -4.21 1.22
N ILE A 124 -10.85 -3.12 1.22
CA ILE A 124 -9.62 -3.02 2.00
C ILE A 124 -9.94 -3.04 3.49
N ASN A 125 -10.94 -2.24 3.93
CA ASN A 125 -11.30 -2.13 5.34
C ASN A 125 -11.90 -3.43 5.91
N SER A 126 -12.67 -4.16 5.11
CA SER A 126 -13.25 -5.44 5.55
C SER A 126 -12.21 -6.53 5.82
N ARG A 127 -11.01 -6.42 5.24
CA ARG A 127 -9.93 -7.38 5.38
C ARG A 127 -8.86 -7.01 6.40
N HIS A 128 -8.92 -5.80 6.95
CA HIS A 128 -7.92 -5.30 7.87
C HIS A 128 -8.58 -4.78 9.17
N GLY A 129 -8.09 -5.27 10.27
CA GLY A 129 -8.52 -4.87 11.60
C GLY A 129 -8.10 -3.46 11.99
N VAL A 130 -7.96 -3.22 13.28
CA VAL A 130 -7.60 -1.89 13.81
C VAL A 130 -6.15 -1.53 13.50
N GLU A 131 -5.91 -0.24 13.29
CA GLU A 131 -4.54 0.29 13.20
C GLU A 131 -3.95 0.41 14.61
N PRO A 132 -2.72 -0.11 14.86
CA PRO A 132 -2.13 -0.12 16.21
C PRO A 132 -1.83 1.28 16.75
N LEU A 133 -1.66 2.27 15.89
CA LEU A 133 -1.48 3.67 16.28
C LEU A 133 -2.79 4.48 16.21
N GLY A 134 -3.91 3.82 15.94
CA GLY A 134 -5.22 4.47 15.84
C GLY A 134 -5.98 4.50 17.16
N LYS A 135 -6.91 5.44 17.29
CA LYS A 135 -7.74 5.62 18.52
C LYS A 135 -8.53 4.38 18.91
N LYS A 136 -8.83 3.47 17.97
CA LYS A 136 -9.56 2.21 18.24
C LYS A 136 -8.69 1.14 18.89
N PHE A 137 -7.37 1.25 18.82
CA PHE A 137 -6.45 0.34 19.50
C PHE A 137 -6.23 0.81 20.93
N SER A 138 -6.90 0.16 21.87
CA SER A 138 -6.84 0.48 23.30
C SER A 138 -6.43 -0.74 24.10
N LYS A 139 -6.02 -0.53 25.36
CA LYS A 139 -5.76 -1.61 26.33
C LYS A 139 -6.98 -2.54 26.44
N LYS A 140 -8.19 -1.96 26.52
CA LYS A 140 -9.44 -2.73 26.58
C LYS A 140 -9.63 -3.58 25.33
N PHE A 141 -9.46 -3.00 24.12
CA PHE A 141 -9.56 -3.73 22.86
C PHE A 141 -8.61 -4.94 22.82
N LEU A 142 -7.33 -4.73 23.20
CA LEU A 142 -6.33 -5.81 23.20
C LEU A 142 -6.70 -6.88 24.22
N SER A 143 -7.10 -6.52 25.43
CA SER A 143 -7.53 -7.46 26.48
C SER A 143 -8.71 -8.31 26.01
N ASP A 144 -9.76 -7.68 25.48
CA ASP A 144 -10.96 -8.37 24.99
C ASP A 144 -10.60 -9.33 23.83
N LEU A 145 -9.70 -8.91 22.92
CA LEU A 145 -9.22 -9.74 21.83
C LEU A 145 -8.47 -10.98 22.34
N LEU A 146 -7.56 -10.83 23.31
CA LEU A 146 -6.78 -11.93 23.87
C LEU A 146 -7.67 -12.94 24.61
N ILE A 147 -8.67 -12.46 25.36
CA ILE A 147 -9.62 -13.32 26.08
C ILE A 147 -10.54 -14.07 25.11
N SER A 148 -10.98 -13.41 24.03
CA SER A 148 -11.93 -13.97 23.07
C SER A 148 -11.34 -15.04 22.15
N LYS A 149 -10.01 -15.17 22.05
CA LYS A 149 -9.34 -16.04 21.11
C LYS A 149 -8.37 -17.00 21.78
N ARG A 150 -8.65 -18.32 21.63
CA ARG A 150 -7.74 -19.38 22.08
C ARG A 150 -6.64 -19.66 21.04
N ARG A 151 -5.76 -18.65 20.84
CA ARG A 151 -4.64 -18.72 19.88
C ARG A 151 -3.36 -18.22 20.53
N ASN A 152 -2.21 -18.71 20.05
CA ASN A 152 -0.92 -18.14 20.44
C ASN A 152 -0.90 -16.64 20.15
N ILE A 153 -0.42 -15.86 21.12
CA ILE A 153 -0.43 -14.39 21.07
C ILE A 153 0.31 -13.86 19.84
N LYS A 154 1.46 -14.43 19.48
CA LYS A 154 2.23 -14.03 18.29
C LYS A 154 1.39 -14.15 17.02
N TYR A 155 0.74 -15.28 16.81
CA TYR A 155 -0.12 -15.47 15.64
C TYR A 155 -1.34 -14.57 15.64
N LEU A 156 -1.86 -14.22 16.81
CA LEU A 156 -2.97 -13.29 16.95
C LEU A 156 -2.57 -11.86 16.55
N LEU A 157 -1.40 -11.41 17.00
CA LEU A 157 -0.86 -10.08 16.66
C LEU A 157 -0.44 -9.96 15.19
N LEU A 158 -0.04 -11.08 14.56
CA LEU A 158 0.30 -11.12 13.13
C LEU A 158 -0.92 -11.12 12.21
N ASP A 159 -2.10 -11.47 12.73
CA ASP A 159 -3.31 -11.58 11.92
C ASP A 159 -3.85 -10.20 11.56
N GLN A 160 -3.69 -9.82 10.30
CA GLN A 160 -4.08 -8.50 9.78
C GLN A 160 -5.59 -8.22 9.91
N LYS A 161 -6.41 -9.25 10.15
CA LYS A 161 -7.86 -9.09 10.39
C LYS A 161 -8.17 -8.51 11.78
N PHE A 162 -7.26 -8.64 12.73
CA PHE A 162 -7.43 -8.09 14.08
C PHE A 162 -6.62 -6.81 14.26
N ILE A 163 -5.31 -6.88 13.99
CA ILE A 163 -4.41 -5.74 14.13
C ILE A 163 -3.65 -5.57 12.82
N ALA A 164 -3.88 -4.46 12.14
CA ALA A 164 -3.36 -4.21 10.82
C ALA A 164 -1.97 -3.56 10.86
N GLY A 165 -1.07 -3.97 9.96
CA GLY A 165 0.22 -3.32 9.77
C GLY A 165 1.40 -3.98 10.49
N LEU A 166 1.17 -4.75 11.55
CA LEU A 166 2.24 -5.47 12.26
C LEU A 166 2.72 -6.68 11.44
N GLY A 167 4.00 -6.99 11.54
CA GLY A 167 4.61 -8.20 11.01
C GLY A 167 5.54 -8.81 12.03
N ASN A 168 6.44 -9.71 11.60
CA ASN A 168 7.29 -10.47 12.53
C ASN A 168 8.20 -9.57 13.37
N ILE A 169 8.79 -8.53 12.77
CA ILE A 169 9.75 -7.67 13.49
C ILE A 169 9.04 -6.98 14.66
N TYR A 170 7.98 -6.22 14.36
CA TYR A 170 7.30 -5.43 15.40
C TYR A 170 6.49 -6.28 16.38
N VAL A 171 6.03 -7.47 15.98
CA VAL A 171 5.40 -8.42 16.91
C VAL A 171 6.43 -9.02 17.87
N ASP A 172 7.60 -9.43 17.35
CA ASP A 172 8.65 -10.00 18.19
C ASP A 172 9.19 -8.96 19.17
N GLU A 173 9.46 -7.73 18.72
CA GLU A 173 9.87 -6.62 19.58
C GLU A 173 8.80 -6.26 20.65
N SER A 174 7.52 -6.40 20.31
CA SER A 174 6.42 -6.11 21.26
C SER A 174 6.23 -7.19 22.32
N LEU A 175 6.73 -8.39 22.07
CA LEU A 175 6.61 -9.54 22.98
C LEU A 175 7.87 -9.81 23.79
N TRP A 176 8.97 -9.16 23.42
CA TRP A 176 10.26 -9.21 24.16
C TRP A 176 10.16 -8.41 25.44
#